data_b2ca007dab493bdd1f75915b38748ac8
#
_entry.id   b2ca007dab493bdd1f75915b38748ac8
#
_cell.length_a   1.000
_cell.length_b   1.000
_cell.length_c   1.000
_cell.angle_alpha   90.00
_cell.angle_beta   90.00
_cell.angle_gamma   90.00
#
_symmetry.space_group_name_H-M   'P 1'
#
loop_
_entity.id
_entity.type
_entity.pdbx_description
1 polymer ?
#
loop_
_entity_poly.entity_id
_entity_poly.type
_entity_poly.pdbx_seq_one_letter_code
_entity_poly.pdbx_strand_id
1 'polypeptide(L)'
;AQNALLKTIEEPPEYAVINTIMYGISQALAGLSGAAAAVLMYVFQSVFNFFVVSGSGQAAITMPIMAPLADLLGVSRQTSVLAFQLGDAFTNLIVPTSGCLIGSLAIAKIEWSNWIKFMWKFLGILMIGAVITILIAVAIGF
;
A
#
# COMPACT_ATOMS: atom_id res chain seq x y z
N ALA A 1 -2.01 23.90 -8.77
CA ALA A 1 -2.28 22.46 -8.87
C ALA A 1 -3.47 22.05 -8.01
N GLN A 2 -3.53 22.43 -6.74
CA GLN A 2 -4.62 22.09 -5.80
C GLN A 2 -6.00 22.59 -6.26
N ASN A 3 -6.09 23.82 -6.83
CA ASN A 3 -7.33 24.38 -7.35
C ASN A 3 -7.82 23.73 -8.66
N ALA A 4 -6.89 23.14 -9.45
CA ALA A 4 -7.26 22.41 -10.65
C ALA A 4 -7.86 21.03 -10.28
N LEU A 5 -7.31 20.37 -9.24
CA LEU A 5 -7.86 19.12 -8.71
C LEU A 5 -9.22 19.29 -8.05
N LEU A 6 -9.42 20.39 -7.29
CA LEU A 6 -10.72 20.73 -6.70
C LEU A 6 -11.80 20.92 -7.79
N LYS A 7 -11.41 21.48 -8.95
CA LYS A 7 -12.32 21.68 -10.09
C LYS A 7 -12.70 20.36 -10.78
N THR A 8 -11.82 19.36 -10.74
CA THR A 8 -12.09 18.00 -11.26
C THR A 8 -13.03 17.21 -10.35
N ILE A 9 -13.12 17.58 -9.06
CA ILE A 9 -14.01 16.97 -8.06
C ILE A 9 -15.48 17.47 -8.24
N GLU A 10 -15.70 18.59 -8.91
CA GLU A 10 -17.04 19.16 -9.16
C GLU A 10 -17.79 18.53 -10.37
N GLU A 11 -17.17 17.59 -11.12
CA GLU A 11 -17.80 16.92 -12.27
C GLU A 11 -18.03 15.42 -12.01
N PRO A 12 -18.82 14.72 -12.73
CA PRO A 12 -20.23 14.34 -12.67
C PRO A 12 -20.56 13.20 -11.66
N PRO A 13 -21.83 12.84 -11.42
CA PRO A 13 -22.28 12.00 -10.28
C PRO A 13 -21.77 10.57 -10.24
N GLU A 14 -21.25 10.02 -11.32
CA GLU A 14 -20.71 8.64 -11.32
C GLU A 14 -19.35 8.51 -10.61
N TYR A 15 -18.61 9.62 -10.41
CA TYR A 15 -17.37 9.66 -9.63
C TYR A 15 -17.56 10.13 -8.19
N ALA A 16 -18.79 10.45 -7.78
CA ALA A 16 -19.08 11.10 -6.50
C ALA A 16 -18.61 10.25 -5.29
N VAL A 17 -18.72 8.92 -5.35
CA VAL A 17 -18.32 8.03 -4.25
C VAL A 17 -16.79 8.00 -4.11
N ILE A 18 -16.06 7.85 -5.21
CA ILE A 18 -14.59 7.85 -5.21
C ILE A 18 -14.08 9.22 -4.77
N ASN A 19 -14.66 10.30 -5.28
CA ASN A 19 -14.30 11.68 -4.92
C ASN A 19 -14.57 11.95 -3.43
N THR A 20 -15.69 11.49 -2.89
CA THR A 20 -16.03 11.64 -1.47
C THR A 20 -15.04 10.87 -0.58
N ILE A 21 -14.70 9.63 -0.96
CA ILE A 21 -13.70 8.82 -0.24
C ILE A 21 -12.33 9.51 -0.29
N MET A 22 -11.91 9.96 -1.47
CA MET A 22 -10.63 10.66 -1.66
C MET A 22 -10.59 11.96 -0.87
N TYR A 23 -11.68 12.74 -0.86
CA TYR A 23 -11.78 13.96 -0.09
C TYR A 23 -11.70 13.66 1.43
N GLY A 24 -12.43 12.66 1.92
CA GLY A 24 -12.37 12.24 3.32
C GLY A 24 -10.97 11.79 3.74
N ILE A 25 -10.31 10.99 2.89
CA ILE A 25 -8.93 10.54 3.15
C ILE A 25 -7.95 11.72 3.09
N SER A 26 -8.08 12.62 2.11
CA SER A 26 -7.20 13.78 1.99
C SER A 26 -7.34 14.75 3.16
N GLN A 27 -8.55 14.93 3.68
CA GLN A 27 -8.81 15.74 4.89
C GLN A 27 -8.20 15.09 6.14
N ALA A 28 -8.34 13.78 6.29
CA ALA A 28 -7.75 13.04 7.41
C ALA A 28 -6.20 13.06 7.38
N LEU A 29 -5.62 13.15 6.17
CA LEU A 29 -4.19 13.18 5.95
C LEU A 29 -3.65 14.62 5.72
N ALA A 30 -4.54 15.63 5.69
CA ALA A 30 -4.17 17.03 5.54
C ALA A 30 -3.39 17.50 6.78
N GLY A 31 -2.09 17.64 6.65
CA GLY A 31 -1.17 17.97 7.75
C GLY A 31 -0.07 16.93 7.97
N LEU A 32 -0.16 15.77 7.30
CA LEU A 32 0.94 14.81 7.27
C LEU A 32 2.02 15.28 6.28
N SER A 33 3.29 15.08 6.68
CA SER A 33 4.39 15.24 5.74
C SER A 33 4.30 14.16 4.63
N GLY A 34 4.77 14.46 3.42
CA GLY A 34 4.79 13.48 2.32
C GLY A 34 5.45 12.14 2.72
N ALA A 35 6.47 12.19 3.57
CA ALA A 35 7.11 10.99 4.11
C ALA A 35 6.15 10.15 4.99
N ALA A 36 5.40 10.79 5.88
CA ALA A 36 4.43 10.09 6.72
C ALA A 36 3.27 9.53 5.88
N ALA A 37 2.84 10.26 4.86
CA ALA A 37 1.81 9.81 3.91
C ALA A 37 2.27 8.57 3.13
N ALA A 38 3.51 8.54 2.63
CA ALA A 38 4.07 7.40 1.91
C ALA A 38 4.17 6.14 2.80
N VAL A 39 4.58 6.30 4.06
CA VAL A 39 4.62 5.19 5.03
C VAL A 39 3.19 4.69 5.34
N LEU A 40 2.23 5.58 5.47
CA LEU A 40 0.81 5.21 5.66
C LEU A 40 0.25 4.44 4.46
N MET A 41 0.59 4.86 3.24
CA MET A 41 0.25 4.11 2.02
C MET A 41 0.82 2.69 2.06
N TYR A 42 2.07 2.53 2.48
CA TYR A 42 2.70 1.22 2.64
C TYR A 42 1.97 0.35 3.67
N VAL A 43 1.67 0.89 4.85
CA VAL A 43 0.92 0.18 5.89
C VAL A 43 -0.47 -0.22 5.39
N PHE A 44 -1.17 0.69 4.72
CA PHE A 44 -2.46 0.40 4.10
C PHE A 44 -2.37 -0.76 3.11
N GLN A 45 -1.41 -0.73 2.19
CA GLN A 45 -1.22 -1.79 1.19
C GLN A 45 -0.89 -3.13 1.84
N SER A 46 -0.07 -3.12 2.89
CA SER A 46 0.27 -4.33 3.66
C SER A 46 -0.94 -4.95 4.34
N VAL A 47 -1.82 -4.14 4.93
CA VAL A 47 -3.06 -4.61 5.56
C VAL A 47 -4.06 -5.06 4.49
N PHE A 48 -4.18 -4.32 3.39
CA PHE A 48 -5.11 -4.64 2.31
C PHE A 48 -4.77 -5.96 1.62
N ASN A 49 -3.49 -6.30 1.50
CA ASN A 49 -3.03 -7.57 0.94
C ASN A 49 -3.55 -8.79 1.73
N PHE A 50 -3.83 -8.64 3.02
CA PHE A 50 -4.46 -9.73 3.79
C PHE A 50 -5.82 -10.15 3.22
N PHE A 51 -6.56 -9.20 2.66
CA PHE A 51 -7.90 -9.43 2.10
C PHE A 51 -7.85 -9.78 0.61
N VAL A 52 -6.92 -9.18 -0.13
CA VAL A 52 -6.79 -9.34 -1.59
C VAL A 52 -5.37 -9.81 -1.93
N VAL A 53 -5.15 -11.11 -1.80
CA VAL A 53 -3.85 -11.76 -2.02
C VAL A 53 -3.63 -11.99 -3.52
N SER A 54 -3.53 -10.91 -4.26
CA SER A 54 -3.27 -10.92 -5.70
C SER A 54 -2.69 -9.58 -6.09
N GLY A 55 -1.40 -9.52 -6.43
CA GLY A 55 -0.72 -8.27 -6.76
C GLY A 55 -1.45 -7.47 -7.84
N SER A 56 -1.86 -8.11 -8.96
CA SER A 56 -2.63 -7.45 -10.02
C SER A 56 -4.03 -7.03 -9.56
N GLY A 57 -4.73 -7.89 -8.80
CA GLY A 57 -6.05 -7.61 -8.24
C GLY A 57 -6.00 -6.46 -7.23
N GLN A 58 -5.04 -6.49 -6.33
CA GLN A 58 -4.81 -5.40 -5.37
C GLN A 58 -4.49 -4.09 -6.09
N ALA A 59 -3.57 -4.11 -7.07
CA ALA A 59 -3.23 -2.92 -7.85
C ALA A 59 -4.45 -2.33 -8.57
N ALA A 60 -5.28 -3.19 -9.21
CA ALA A 60 -6.47 -2.74 -9.92
C ALA A 60 -7.48 -2.03 -9.01
N ILE A 61 -7.57 -2.44 -7.74
CA ILE A 61 -8.48 -1.85 -6.76
C ILE A 61 -7.87 -0.61 -6.11
N THR A 62 -6.61 -0.67 -5.69
CA THR A 62 -6.02 0.35 -4.82
C THR A 62 -5.36 1.49 -5.60
N MET A 63 -4.70 1.20 -6.73
CA MET A 63 -3.92 2.22 -7.45
C MET A 63 -4.76 3.36 -8.06
N PRO A 64 -5.99 3.14 -8.55
CA PRO A 64 -6.86 4.25 -8.98
C PRO A 64 -7.15 5.28 -7.87
N ILE A 65 -7.08 4.86 -6.61
CA ILE A 65 -7.27 5.72 -5.43
C ILE A 65 -5.92 6.28 -4.95
N MET A 66 -4.91 5.42 -4.86
CA MET A 66 -3.61 5.77 -4.29
C MET A 66 -2.80 6.74 -5.16
N ALA A 67 -2.87 6.63 -6.50
CA ALA A 67 -2.11 7.50 -7.37
C ALA A 67 -2.57 8.97 -7.30
N PRO A 68 -3.88 9.29 -7.42
CA PRO A 68 -4.35 10.66 -7.21
C PRO A 68 -4.12 11.15 -5.77
N LEU A 69 -4.24 10.25 -4.77
CA LEU A 69 -3.97 10.59 -3.37
C LEU A 69 -2.50 10.98 -3.15
N ALA A 70 -1.56 10.27 -3.79
CA ALA A 70 -0.16 10.61 -3.75
C ALA A 70 0.11 12.02 -4.30
N ASP A 71 -0.52 12.37 -5.44
CA ASP A 71 -0.42 13.71 -6.02
C ASP A 71 -0.92 14.79 -5.05
N LEU A 72 -2.03 14.53 -4.33
CA LEU A 72 -2.60 15.46 -3.35
C LEU A 72 -1.68 15.66 -2.13
N LEU A 73 -0.96 14.64 -1.74
CA LEU A 73 -0.09 14.65 -0.55
C LEU A 73 1.36 15.04 -0.89
N GLY A 74 1.65 15.38 -2.16
CA GLY A 74 2.99 15.74 -2.61
C GLY A 74 3.98 14.57 -2.61
N VAL A 75 3.46 13.33 -2.72
CA VAL A 75 4.23 12.11 -2.89
C VAL A 75 4.25 11.75 -4.37
N SER A 76 5.39 11.32 -4.89
CA SER A 76 5.45 10.88 -6.29
C SER A 76 4.61 9.61 -6.52
N ARG A 77 4.07 9.45 -7.71
CA ARG A 77 3.35 8.24 -8.08
C ARG A 77 4.24 7.00 -8.04
N GLN A 78 5.53 7.15 -8.37
CA GLN A 78 6.52 6.07 -8.28
C GLN A 78 6.68 5.59 -6.83
N THR A 79 6.77 6.51 -5.87
CA THR A 79 6.83 6.17 -4.44
C THR A 79 5.54 5.47 -3.99
N SER A 80 4.37 5.88 -4.49
CA SER A 80 3.10 5.20 -4.21
C SER A 80 3.09 3.76 -4.75
N VAL A 81 3.61 3.53 -5.96
CA VAL A 81 3.77 2.18 -6.54
C VAL A 81 4.78 1.37 -5.73
N LEU A 82 5.88 1.99 -5.30
CA LEU A 82 6.88 1.33 -4.45
C LEU A 82 6.27 0.88 -3.12
N ALA A 83 5.48 1.74 -2.47
CA ALA A 83 4.76 1.42 -1.24
C ALA A 83 3.79 0.24 -1.44
N PHE A 84 3.07 0.20 -2.56
CA PHE A 84 2.24 -0.93 -2.94
C PHE A 84 3.05 -2.21 -3.09
N GLN A 85 4.12 -2.20 -3.90
CA GLN A 85 4.91 -3.40 -4.18
C GLN A 85 5.58 -3.98 -2.94
N LEU A 86 6.14 -3.13 -2.07
CA LEU A 86 6.74 -3.59 -0.82
C LEU A 86 5.70 -4.13 0.15
N GLY A 87 4.52 -3.52 0.19
CA GLY A 87 3.40 -3.97 1.02
C GLY A 87 2.86 -5.33 0.58
N ASP A 88 2.63 -5.51 -0.71
CA ASP A 88 2.18 -6.77 -1.30
C ASP A 88 3.24 -7.87 -1.13
N ALA A 89 4.48 -7.61 -1.55
CA ALA A 89 5.52 -8.62 -1.57
C ALA A 89 5.84 -9.20 -0.20
N PHE A 90 6.02 -8.34 0.82
CA PHE A 90 6.49 -8.82 2.13
C PHE A 90 5.38 -9.48 2.93
N THR A 91 4.17 -9.00 2.83
CA THR A 91 3.04 -9.62 3.55
C THR A 91 2.63 -10.96 2.94
N ASN A 92 2.84 -11.19 1.65
CA ASN A 92 2.62 -12.48 1.01
C ASN A 92 3.47 -13.62 1.58
N LEU A 93 4.57 -13.31 2.28
CA LEU A 93 5.41 -14.31 2.95
C LEU A 93 4.75 -14.92 4.19
N ILE A 94 3.69 -14.30 4.72
CA ILE A 94 3.05 -14.74 5.98
C ILE A 94 1.54 -14.88 5.90
N VAL A 95 0.90 -14.26 4.92
CA VAL A 95 -0.56 -14.22 4.85
C VAL A 95 -1.14 -15.61 4.58
N PRO A 96 -2.00 -16.15 5.49
CA PRO A 96 -2.55 -17.50 5.36
C PRO A 96 -3.55 -17.65 4.21
N THR A 97 -4.03 -16.55 3.66
CA THR A 97 -4.89 -16.52 2.49
C THR A 97 -4.13 -16.67 1.17
N SER A 98 -2.78 -16.62 1.21
CA SER A 98 -1.94 -16.85 0.03
C SER A 98 -1.92 -18.33 -0.33
N GLY A 99 -2.64 -18.69 -1.41
CA GLY A 99 -2.66 -20.06 -1.93
C GLY A 99 -1.26 -20.57 -2.32
N CYS A 100 -0.39 -19.69 -2.80
CA CYS A 100 0.99 -20.03 -3.14
C CYS A 100 1.80 -20.40 -1.87
N LEU A 101 1.69 -19.59 -0.80
CA LEU A 101 2.36 -19.88 0.47
C LEU A 101 1.84 -21.17 1.08
N ILE A 102 0.54 -21.30 1.26
CA ILE A 102 -0.07 -22.48 1.91
C ILE A 102 0.17 -23.74 1.08
N GLY A 103 0.08 -23.67 -0.25
CA GLY A 103 0.40 -24.79 -1.13
C GLY A 103 1.86 -25.24 -1.00
N SER A 104 2.81 -24.31 -0.95
CA SER A 104 4.24 -24.61 -0.75
C SER A 104 4.51 -25.24 0.62
N LEU A 105 3.90 -24.69 1.68
CA LEU A 105 4.03 -25.23 3.04
C LEU A 105 3.42 -26.64 3.16
N ALA A 106 2.29 -26.89 2.48
CA ALA A 106 1.66 -28.21 2.46
C ALA A 106 2.57 -29.25 1.79
N ILE A 107 3.20 -28.92 0.65
CA ILE A 107 4.17 -29.79 -0.02
C ILE A 107 5.39 -30.05 0.87
N ALA A 108 5.89 -29.03 1.54
CA ALA A 108 7.00 -29.12 2.46
C ALA A 108 6.64 -29.78 3.80
N LYS A 109 5.37 -30.08 4.06
CA LYS A 109 4.84 -30.62 5.34
C LYS A 109 5.20 -29.75 6.55
N ILE A 110 5.19 -28.43 6.36
CA ILE A 110 5.46 -27.43 7.39
C ILE A 110 4.15 -26.78 7.79
N GLU A 111 3.83 -26.78 9.09
CA GLU A 111 2.68 -26.03 9.59
C GLU A 111 2.91 -24.53 9.47
N TRP A 112 1.87 -23.79 9.07
CA TRP A 112 1.91 -22.33 8.95
C TRP A 112 2.34 -21.65 10.25
N SER A 113 1.91 -22.16 11.41
CA SER A 113 2.30 -21.63 12.73
C SER A 113 3.82 -21.70 12.97
N ASN A 114 4.45 -22.79 12.53
CA ASN A 114 5.91 -22.96 12.64
C ASN A 114 6.65 -22.06 11.66
N TRP A 115 6.09 -21.89 10.45
CA TRP A 115 6.60 -20.96 9.46
C TRP A 115 6.62 -19.53 9.98
N ILE A 116 5.52 -19.04 10.58
CA ILE A 116 5.45 -17.70 11.18
C ILE A 116 6.49 -17.50 12.27
N LYS A 117 6.65 -18.47 13.18
CA LYS A 117 7.67 -18.42 14.24
C LYS A 117 9.09 -18.32 13.69
N PHE A 118 9.35 -18.91 12.54
CA PHE A 118 10.63 -18.80 11.85
C PHE A 118 10.79 -17.43 11.17
N MET A 119 9.77 -17.00 10.44
CA MET A 119 9.83 -15.83 9.55
C MET A 119 9.66 -14.47 10.24
N TRP A 120 9.05 -14.40 11.43
CA TRP A 120 8.65 -13.12 12.02
C TRP A 120 9.80 -12.13 12.23
N LYS A 121 11.00 -12.61 12.63
CA LYS A 121 12.18 -11.74 12.80
C LYS A 121 12.69 -11.22 11.46
N PHE A 122 12.74 -12.10 10.48
CA PHE A 122 13.16 -11.75 9.13
C PHE A 122 12.17 -10.75 8.48
N LEU A 123 10.88 -11.01 8.63
CA LEU A 123 9.83 -10.11 8.17
C LEU A 123 9.94 -8.74 8.83
N GLY A 124 10.19 -8.67 10.14
CA GLY A 124 10.42 -7.41 10.84
C GLY A 124 11.57 -6.60 10.24
N ILE A 125 12.69 -7.25 9.91
CA ILE A 125 13.82 -6.60 9.22
C ILE A 125 13.40 -6.10 7.84
N LEU A 126 12.67 -6.90 7.07
CA LEU A 126 12.19 -6.51 5.74
C LEU A 126 11.22 -5.33 5.81
N MET A 127 10.30 -5.32 6.76
CA MET A 127 9.34 -4.23 6.94
C MET A 127 10.04 -2.92 7.35
N ILE A 128 11.04 -2.98 8.24
CA ILE A 128 11.87 -1.82 8.58
C ILE A 128 12.65 -1.34 7.34
N GLY A 129 13.25 -2.26 6.60
CA GLY A 129 13.93 -1.96 5.35
C GLY A 129 13.01 -1.30 4.31
N ALA A 130 11.76 -1.77 4.21
CA ALA A 130 10.75 -1.14 3.34
C ALA A 130 10.47 0.31 3.73
N VAL A 131 10.26 0.56 5.02
CA VAL A 131 10.03 1.93 5.52
C VAL A 131 11.24 2.83 5.22
N ILE A 132 12.45 2.36 5.47
CA ILE A 132 13.67 3.11 5.16
C ILE A 132 13.76 3.41 3.65
N THR A 133 13.50 2.41 2.81
CA THR A 133 13.51 2.56 1.35
C THR A 133 12.49 3.60 0.88
N ILE A 134 11.29 3.58 1.42
CA ILE A 134 10.23 4.55 1.11
C ILE A 134 10.64 5.97 1.55
N LEU A 135 11.21 6.11 2.74
CA LEU A 135 11.69 7.41 3.23
C LEU A 135 12.80 7.97 2.35
N ILE A 136 13.73 7.12 1.91
CA ILE A 136 14.77 7.51 0.96
C ILE A 136 14.15 7.91 -0.38
N ALA A 137 13.20 7.14 -0.91
CA ALA A 137 12.51 7.45 -2.17
C ALA A 137 11.83 8.83 -2.11
N VAL A 138 11.13 9.13 -1.02
CA VAL A 138 10.53 10.47 -0.82
C VAL A 138 11.60 11.56 -0.74
N ALA A 139 12.72 11.31 -0.05
CA ALA A 139 13.77 12.29 0.14
C ALA A 139 14.50 12.66 -1.17
N ILE A 140 14.66 11.69 -2.09
CA ILE A 140 15.29 11.92 -3.39
C ILE A 140 14.30 12.37 -4.48
N GLY A 141 12.99 12.39 -4.18
CA GLY A 141 11.94 12.77 -5.14
C GLY A 141 11.69 11.70 -6.21
N PHE A 142 11.91 10.42 -5.86
CA PHE A 142 11.72 9.26 -6.74
C PHE A 142 10.29 9.13 -7.21
#